data_f5abccaa6cebf9316d1381131389b3f1
#
_entry.id   f5abccaa6cebf9316d1381131389b3f1
#
_cell.length_a   1.000
_cell.length_b   1.000
_cell.length_c   1.000
_cell.angle_alpha   90.00
_cell.angle_beta   90.00
_cell.angle_gamma   90.00
#
_symmetry.space_group_name_H-M   'P 1'
#
loop_
_entity.id
_entity.type
_entity.pdbx_description
1 polymer ?
#
loop_
_entity_poly.entity_id
_entity_poly.type
_entity_poly.pdbx_seq_one_letter_code
_entity_poly.pdbx_strand_id
1 'polypeptide(L)'
;ANMYGRQFDLSEPEDQDVLRKYIDGRFWLYGRDRTRLPVRWVGMTINADYVTIYQEVEQTPLWKAGAVHHEVLTDFLPDQVNTVNLNEGNAVRTLTFDRDKTEQPTRPETP
;
A
#
# COMPACT_ATOMS: atom_id res chain seq x y z
N ALA A 1 10.56 0.92 -16.27
CA ALA A 1 10.64 -0.37 -15.56
C ALA A 1 10.13 -1.48 -16.45
N ASN A 2 10.66 -2.68 -16.27
CA ASN A 2 10.26 -3.86 -17.03
C ASN A 2 9.68 -4.90 -16.07
N MET A 3 8.39 -5.20 -16.25
CA MET A 3 7.67 -6.22 -15.48
C MET A 3 6.94 -7.12 -16.46
N TYR A 4 6.79 -8.41 -16.11
CA TYR A 4 6.14 -9.40 -16.99
C TYR A 4 6.78 -9.48 -18.38
N GLY A 5 8.09 -9.17 -18.46
CA GLY A 5 8.83 -9.26 -19.72
C GLY A 5 8.58 -8.16 -20.74
N ARG A 6 7.94 -7.07 -20.33
CA ARG A 6 7.70 -5.93 -21.23
C ARG A 6 7.88 -4.60 -20.51
N GLN A 7 8.05 -3.56 -21.30
CA GLN A 7 8.18 -2.20 -20.80
C GLN A 7 6.85 -1.72 -20.19
N PHE A 8 6.91 -1.21 -18.97
CA PHE A 8 5.75 -0.63 -18.31
C PHE A 8 5.60 0.83 -18.69
N ASP A 9 4.38 1.21 -19.05
CA ASP A 9 4.01 2.60 -19.27
C ASP A 9 2.74 2.90 -18.48
N LEU A 10 2.87 3.59 -17.36
CA LEU A 10 1.77 3.88 -16.46
C LEU A 10 0.80 4.93 -17.00
N SER A 11 1.07 5.51 -18.19
CA SER A 11 0.08 6.30 -18.89
C SER A 11 -0.95 5.42 -19.61
N GLU A 12 -0.64 4.14 -19.79
CA GLU A 12 -1.54 3.19 -20.44
C GLU A 12 -2.46 2.52 -19.43
N PRO A 13 -3.80 2.50 -19.68
CA PRO A 13 -4.75 1.89 -18.74
C PRO A 13 -4.46 0.40 -18.46
N GLU A 14 -3.98 -0.35 -19.44
CA GLU A 14 -3.64 -1.76 -19.27
C GLU A 14 -2.51 -1.94 -18.24
N ASP A 15 -1.51 -1.08 -18.28
CA ASP A 15 -0.39 -1.16 -17.35
C ASP A 15 -0.78 -0.70 -15.95
N GLN A 16 -1.71 0.26 -15.84
CA GLN A 16 -2.28 0.64 -14.57
C GLN A 16 -3.05 -0.52 -13.92
N ASP A 17 -3.81 -1.27 -14.71
CA ASP A 17 -4.55 -2.43 -14.21
C ASP A 17 -3.61 -3.54 -13.73
N VAL A 18 -2.53 -3.79 -14.45
CA VAL A 18 -1.52 -4.77 -14.05
C VAL A 18 -0.88 -4.35 -12.72
N LEU A 19 -0.52 -3.08 -12.60
CA LEU A 19 0.06 -2.55 -11.37
C LEU A 19 -0.92 -2.68 -10.21
N ARG A 20 -2.19 -2.34 -10.43
CA ARG A 20 -3.22 -2.45 -9.41
C ARG A 20 -3.37 -3.88 -8.90
N LYS A 21 -3.41 -4.87 -9.79
CA LYS A 21 -3.49 -6.28 -9.41
C LYS A 21 -2.26 -6.73 -8.63
N TYR A 22 -1.08 -6.28 -9.06
CA TYR A 22 0.16 -6.59 -8.36
C TYR A 22 0.12 -6.05 -6.92
N ILE A 23 -0.31 -4.80 -6.77
CA ILE A 23 -0.40 -4.15 -5.47
C ILE A 23 -1.42 -4.83 -4.57
N ASP A 24 -2.58 -5.21 -5.12
CA ASP A 24 -3.61 -5.92 -4.35
C ASP A 24 -3.09 -7.23 -3.75
N GLY A 25 -2.11 -7.85 -4.38
CA GLY A 25 -1.47 -9.06 -3.88
C GLY A 25 -0.30 -8.81 -2.92
N ARG A 26 0.11 -7.57 -2.72
CA ARG A 26 1.30 -7.21 -1.93
C ARG A 26 1.03 -6.17 -0.85
N PHE A 27 -0.14 -5.56 -0.86
CA PHE A 27 -0.52 -4.52 0.08
C PHE A 27 -1.96 -4.72 0.50
N TRP A 28 -2.21 -4.81 1.82
CA TRP A 28 -3.57 -4.87 2.35
C TRP A 28 -3.60 -4.47 3.81
N LEU A 29 -4.81 -4.22 4.31
CA LEU A 29 -5.05 -3.99 5.71
C LEU A 29 -5.82 -5.16 6.29
N TYR A 30 -5.49 -5.51 7.54
CA TYR A 30 -6.23 -6.48 8.32
C TYR A 30 -7.13 -5.78 9.34
N GLY A 31 -8.31 -6.35 9.57
CA GLY A 31 -9.07 -6.06 10.77
C GLY A 31 -8.44 -6.73 11.98
N ARG A 32 -9.03 -6.51 13.16
CA ARG A 32 -8.55 -7.10 14.41
C ARG A 32 -8.63 -8.62 14.43
N ASP A 33 -9.55 -9.18 13.66
CA ASP A 33 -9.74 -10.62 13.52
C ASP A 33 -8.84 -11.24 12.45
N ARG A 34 -7.89 -10.48 11.92
CA ARG A 34 -6.98 -10.89 10.85
C ARG A 34 -7.66 -11.12 9.49
N THR A 35 -8.88 -10.63 9.31
CA THR A 35 -9.56 -10.66 8.04
C THR A 35 -9.12 -9.44 7.21
N ARG A 36 -8.84 -9.65 5.92
CA ARG A 36 -8.49 -8.54 5.03
C ARG A 36 -9.67 -7.58 4.91
N LEU A 37 -9.37 -6.30 5.04
CA LEU A 37 -10.38 -5.26 4.87
C LEU A 37 -10.49 -4.89 3.40
N PRO A 38 -11.71 -4.71 2.89
CA PRO A 38 -11.88 -4.21 1.52
C PRO A 38 -11.40 -2.77 1.45
N VAL A 39 -10.65 -2.46 0.40
CA VAL A 39 -10.18 -1.11 0.14
C VAL A 39 -10.69 -0.69 -1.24
N ARG A 40 -11.01 0.59 -1.38
CA ARG A 40 -11.40 1.17 -2.65
C ARG A 40 -10.22 1.94 -3.24
N TRP A 41 -9.89 1.62 -4.48
CA TRP A 41 -8.87 2.34 -5.21
C TRP A 41 -9.42 3.71 -5.60
N VAL A 42 -8.76 4.77 -5.15
CA VAL A 42 -9.20 6.15 -5.42
C VAL A 42 -8.45 6.74 -6.60
N GLY A 43 -7.15 6.55 -6.65
CA GLY A 43 -6.36 7.11 -7.73
C GLY A 43 -4.87 6.89 -7.53
N MET A 44 -4.10 7.47 -8.45
CA MET A 44 -2.66 7.33 -8.47
C MET A 44 -2.05 8.58 -9.06
N THR A 45 -0.94 9.05 -8.48
CA THR A 45 -0.12 10.09 -9.09
C THR A 45 1.28 9.55 -9.34
N ILE A 46 1.87 9.95 -10.45
CA ILE A 46 3.18 9.49 -10.88
C ILE A 46 4.13 10.67 -10.91
N ASN A 47 5.30 10.44 -10.35
CA ASN A 47 6.36 11.43 -10.28
C ASN A 47 7.65 10.74 -10.76
N ALA A 48 8.70 11.50 -11.05
CA ALA A 48 9.94 10.92 -11.58
C ALA A 48 10.58 9.90 -10.64
N ASP A 49 10.40 10.07 -9.33
CA ASP A 49 11.09 9.26 -8.31
C ASP A 49 10.18 8.25 -7.62
N TYR A 50 8.86 8.46 -7.64
CA TYR A 50 7.93 7.58 -6.91
C TYR A 50 6.51 7.64 -7.49
N VAL A 51 5.73 6.65 -7.08
CA VAL A 51 4.30 6.55 -7.40
C VAL A 51 3.53 6.64 -6.09
N THR A 52 2.51 7.50 -6.05
CA THR A 52 1.62 7.61 -4.91
C THR A 52 0.27 7.02 -5.27
N ILE A 53 -0.21 6.12 -4.43
CA ILE A 53 -1.48 5.42 -4.63
C ILE A 53 -2.43 5.82 -3.50
N TYR A 54 -3.65 6.15 -3.88
CA TYR A 54 -4.69 6.58 -2.95
C TYR A 54 -5.75 5.50 -2.87
N GLN A 55 -6.01 5.02 -1.65
CA GLN A 55 -7.03 4.03 -1.38
C GLN A 55 -7.84 4.42 -0.15
N GLU A 56 -9.07 3.97 -0.08
CA GLU A 56 -9.96 4.20 1.06
C GLU A 56 -10.40 2.88 1.67
N VAL A 57 -10.42 2.85 3.00
CA VAL A 57 -11.07 1.78 3.75
C VAL A 57 -12.45 2.28 4.15
N GLU A 58 -13.49 1.63 3.62
CA GLU A 58 -14.85 2.06 3.86
C GLU A 58 -15.38 1.52 5.20
N GLN A 59 -16.18 2.35 5.87
CA GLN A 59 -16.97 1.97 7.05
C GLN A 59 -16.14 1.47 8.25
N THR A 60 -14.81 1.63 8.21
CA THR A 60 -13.96 1.20 9.31
C THR A 60 -12.97 2.30 9.63
N PRO A 61 -13.00 2.87 10.85
CA PRO A 61 -11.96 3.80 11.27
C PRO A 61 -10.60 3.12 11.25
N LEU A 62 -9.59 3.79 10.69
CA LEU A 62 -8.26 3.20 10.52
C LEU A 62 -7.64 2.74 11.84
N TRP A 63 -7.86 3.50 12.90
CA TRP A 63 -7.31 3.15 14.21
C TRP A 63 -7.99 1.92 14.84
N LYS A 64 -9.10 1.50 14.28
CA LYS A 64 -9.78 0.26 14.67
C LYS A 64 -9.40 -0.92 13.79
N ALA A 65 -8.73 -0.68 12.68
CA ALA A 65 -8.12 -1.76 11.91
C ALA A 65 -7.00 -2.39 12.74
N GLY A 66 -6.52 -3.55 12.34
CA GLY A 66 -5.50 -4.27 13.11
C GLY A 66 -4.09 -3.99 12.64
N ALA A 67 -3.81 -4.18 11.36
CA ALA A 67 -2.46 -4.09 10.83
C ALA A 67 -2.46 -3.74 9.34
N VAL A 68 -1.31 -3.22 8.88
CA VAL A 68 -1.04 -2.97 7.46
C VAL A 68 0.05 -3.91 7.02
N HIS A 69 -0.19 -4.62 5.92
CA HIS A 69 0.83 -5.43 5.25
C HIS A 69 1.27 -4.73 3.97
N HIS A 70 2.58 -4.60 3.77
CA HIS A 70 3.13 -3.92 2.59
C HIS A 70 4.46 -4.52 2.19
N GLU A 71 4.49 -5.20 1.05
CA GLU A 71 5.72 -5.79 0.51
C GLU A 71 5.89 -5.47 -0.98
N VAL A 72 5.26 -4.39 -1.46
CA VAL A 72 5.33 -4.00 -2.86
C VAL A 72 6.78 -3.78 -3.28
N LEU A 73 7.19 -4.42 -4.38
CA LEU A 73 8.52 -4.37 -5.00
C LEU A 73 9.68 -4.92 -4.18
N THR A 74 9.45 -5.41 -2.96
CA THR A 74 10.55 -5.93 -2.14
C THR A 74 11.13 -7.23 -2.68
N ASP A 75 10.38 -7.96 -3.50
CA ASP A 75 10.82 -9.17 -4.17
C ASP A 75 11.69 -8.88 -5.41
N PHE A 76 11.63 -7.67 -5.95
CA PHE A 76 12.44 -7.24 -7.10
C PHE A 76 13.59 -6.33 -6.71
N LEU A 77 13.39 -5.52 -5.67
CA LEU A 77 14.32 -4.48 -5.24
C LEU A 77 14.61 -4.68 -3.75
N PRO A 78 15.74 -5.32 -3.40
CA PRO A 78 16.03 -5.61 -1.99
C PRO A 78 16.09 -4.39 -1.08
N ASP A 79 16.43 -3.23 -1.64
CA ASP A 79 16.54 -1.98 -0.89
C ASP A 79 15.27 -1.12 -0.95
N GLN A 80 14.17 -1.68 -1.48
CA GLN A 80 12.92 -0.94 -1.58
C GLN A 80 12.39 -0.53 -0.21
N VAL A 81 12.03 0.72 -0.08
CA VAL A 81 11.36 1.28 1.09
C VAL A 81 10.00 1.81 0.66
N ASN A 82 8.97 1.39 1.35
CA ASN A 82 7.59 1.82 1.09
C ASN A 82 7.09 2.64 2.28
N THR A 83 6.39 3.71 1.98
CA THR A 83 5.80 4.57 3.01
C THR A 83 4.29 4.57 2.86
N VAL A 84 3.59 4.41 3.97
CA VAL A 84 2.13 4.47 4.02
C VAL A 84 1.72 5.59 4.97
N ASN A 85 0.89 6.49 4.47
CA ASN A 85 0.28 7.54 5.29
C ASN A 85 -1.16 7.13 5.58
N LEU A 86 -1.46 6.92 6.85
CA LEU A 86 -2.81 6.62 7.31
C LEU A 86 -3.46 7.92 7.74
N ASN A 87 -4.45 8.36 6.96
CA ASN A 87 -5.15 9.61 7.21
C ASN A 87 -6.58 9.33 7.69
N GLU A 88 -6.95 9.87 8.82
CA GLU A 88 -8.31 9.80 9.33
C GLU A 88 -8.67 11.11 9.98
N GLY A 89 -9.59 11.87 9.35
CA GLY A 89 -9.89 13.22 9.80
C GLY A 89 -8.63 14.09 9.76
N ASN A 90 -8.27 14.67 10.89
CA ASN A 90 -7.05 15.47 11.01
C ASN A 90 -5.84 14.68 11.51
N ALA A 91 -6.02 13.39 11.80
CA ALA A 91 -4.95 12.55 12.29
C ALA A 91 -4.22 11.88 11.15
N VAL A 92 -2.89 11.88 11.22
CA VAL A 92 -2.04 11.23 10.22
C VAL A 92 -1.02 10.39 10.96
N ARG A 93 -0.83 9.16 10.50
CA ARG A 93 0.24 8.31 10.96
C ARG A 93 1.01 7.80 9.76
N THR A 94 2.33 7.90 9.79
CA THR A 94 3.21 7.42 8.71
C THR A 94 3.91 6.14 9.14
N LEU A 95 3.81 5.12 8.30
CA LEU A 95 4.48 3.84 8.50
C LEU A 95 5.47 3.62 7.37
N THR A 96 6.65 3.09 7.70
CA THR A 96 7.69 2.78 6.73
C THR A 96 7.94 1.27 6.74
N PHE A 97 7.98 0.67 5.55
CA PHE A 97 8.13 -0.76 5.36
C PHE A 97 9.34 -1.06 4.48
N ASP A 98 9.99 -2.17 4.73
CA ASP A 98 11.03 -2.72 3.86
C ASP A 98 10.86 -4.25 3.80
N ARG A 99 11.78 -4.94 3.14
CA ARG A 99 11.65 -6.39 2.96
C ARG A 99 11.71 -7.17 4.29
N ASP A 100 12.31 -6.59 5.32
CA ASP A 100 12.43 -7.22 6.64
C ASP A 100 11.30 -6.79 7.59
N LYS A 101 10.54 -5.76 7.20
CA LYS A 101 9.44 -5.22 7.99
C LYS A 101 8.25 -4.97 7.07
N THR A 102 7.46 -6.01 6.87
CA THR A 102 6.34 -5.99 5.92
C THR A 102 4.98 -5.84 6.59
N GLU A 103 4.91 -5.85 7.91
CA GLU A 103 3.64 -5.70 8.62
C GLU A 103 3.82 -4.82 9.85
N GLN A 104 2.88 -3.89 10.05
CA GLN A 104 2.88 -3.01 11.21
C GLN A 104 1.44 -2.75 11.67
N PRO A 105 1.22 -2.52 12.99
CA PRO A 105 -0.10 -2.18 13.47
C PRO A 105 -0.55 -0.81 12.98
N THR A 106 -1.85 -0.64 12.76
CA THR A 106 -2.42 0.65 12.37
C THR A 106 -2.44 1.63 13.53
N ARG A 107 -2.52 1.12 14.74
CA ARG A 107 -2.49 1.95 15.95
C ARG A 107 -1.07 2.31 16.34
N PRO A 108 -0.84 3.53 16.83
CA PRO A 108 0.41 3.82 17.53
C PRO A 108 0.53 2.87 18.72
N GLU A 109 1.75 2.40 18.96
CA GLU A 109 2.00 1.65 20.18
C GLU A 109 1.81 2.57 21.37
N THR A 110 0.97 2.16 22.30
CA THR A 110 0.85 2.87 23.57
C THR A 110 1.97 2.43 24.49
N PRO A 111 2.67 3.37 25.13
CA PRO A 111 3.66 3.02 26.12
C PRO A 111 3.04 2.33 27.32
#